data_b9cbcf192c2e16b9d4683cd37aa062f6
#
_entry.id   b9cbcf192c2e16b9d4683cd37aa062f6
#
_cell.length_a   1.000
_cell.length_b   1.000
_cell.length_c   1.000
_cell.angle_alpha   90.00
_cell.angle_beta   90.00
_cell.angle_gamma   90.00
#
_symmetry.space_group_name_H-M   'P 1'
#
loop_
_entity.id
_entity.type
_entity.pdbx_description
1 polymer ?
#
loop_
_entity_poly.entity_id
_entity_poly.type
_entity_poly.pdbx_seq_one_letter_code
_entity_poly.pdbx_strand_id
1 'polypeptide(L)'
;LPIREEYFDNDPTGVEVEDLEPSDSIVRPWDPASIRVSTKSFSLRQVLDQIHDNDIELAPDFQRNKVWKSEQKSRLIESVLLQIPLPAFYFAEDSDGRFRVVDGLQRLSTVYDYVHTDASPSFPRLTGLEYLKEADGRTFDELPLPWRRRINNTQIVVHVIDPTTPPEVKYDIFRRINTGGSPLNSQEIRHCMSKQRSRDFLKRCAATKEFNLATGGALRNHVRMEDREMVLRFCAFRLLGIDSYATIANGALDVFLERATDHLDDPALAADPELERLFEEFRTAMSNAYHVFGDHTFRKWPLGSDRRNPVNRPLFETWSMALADHTLADLADRRDAIVRAARTLMATDTEYITAIPSSTGGVGRVRCRFDRALRAAGAGR
;
A
#
# COMPACT_ATOMS: atom_id res chain seq x y z
N LEU A 1 12.32 3.84 24.97
CA LEU A 1 12.81 3.22 23.74
C LEU A 1 13.16 4.31 22.74
N PRO A 2 14.30 4.22 22.03
CA PRO A 2 14.65 5.21 21.02
C PRO A 2 13.58 5.20 19.93
N ILE A 3 13.09 6.38 19.57
CA ILE A 3 12.17 6.57 18.44
C ILE A 3 13.03 6.48 17.18
N ARG A 4 12.69 5.54 16.30
CA ARG A 4 13.34 5.34 15.01
C ARG A 4 12.38 5.70 13.89
N GLU A 5 12.76 6.63 13.03
CA GLU A 5 12.04 6.97 11.82
C GLU A 5 12.40 6.01 10.70
N GLU A 6 11.43 5.63 9.88
CA GLU A 6 11.69 4.87 8.67
C GLU A 6 12.34 5.73 7.60
N TYR A 7 13.24 5.11 6.80
CA TYR A 7 13.89 5.76 5.67
C TYR A 7 13.63 4.97 4.39
N PHE A 8 13.42 5.67 3.31
CA PHE A 8 13.32 5.11 1.98
C PHE A 8 14.24 5.88 1.02
N ASP A 9 15.17 5.18 0.35
CA ASP A 9 16.21 5.79 -0.52
C ASP A 9 16.98 6.95 0.17
N ASN A 10 17.26 6.81 1.47
CA ASN A 10 17.88 7.79 2.38
C ASN A 10 17.01 9.00 2.76
N ASP A 11 15.77 9.08 2.30
CA ASP A 11 14.83 10.11 2.70
C ASP A 11 13.96 9.63 3.87
N PRO A 12 13.71 10.46 4.90
CA PRO A 12 12.82 10.12 6.00
C PRO A 12 11.37 10.02 5.50
N THR A 13 10.67 8.97 5.92
CA THR A 13 9.27 8.74 5.51
C THR A 13 8.25 9.51 6.36
N GLY A 14 8.67 10.08 7.49
CA GLY A 14 7.77 10.73 8.45
C GLY A 14 6.98 9.75 9.32
N VAL A 15 7.25 8.43 9.19
CA VAL A 15 6.60 7.34 9.93
C VAL A 15 7.61 6.66 10.82
N GLU A 16 7.19 6.25 12.01
CA GLU A 16 8.03 5.49 12.93
C GLU A 16 8.13 4.02 12.50
N VAL A 17 9.33 3.44 12.61
CA VAL A 17 9.54 2.00 12.40
C VAL A 17 8.61 1.21 13.31
N GLU A 18 7.81 0.33 12.74
CA GLU A 18 6.96 -0.59 13.46
C GLU A 18 7.67 -1.96 13.57
N ASP A 19 7.99 -2.38 14.79
CA ASP A 19 8.51 -3.72 15.02
C ASP A 19 7.30 -4.69 15.11
N LEU A 20 6.88 -5.21 13.98
CA LEU A 20 6.02 -6.39 13.92
C LEU A 20 6.93 -7.57 14.25
N GLU A 21 6.68 -8.28 15.36
CA GLU A 21 7.27 -9.62 15.48
C GLU A 21 6.86 -10.38 14.22
N PRO A 22 7.76 -11.23 13.67
CA PRO A 22 7.32 -12.21 12.72
C PRO A 22 6.10 -12.85 13.41
N SER A 23 4.91 -12.51 12.94
CA SER A 23 3.74 -13.24 13.42
C SER A 23 4.20 -14.68 13.35
N ASP A 24 3.90 -15.49 14.38
CA ASP A 24 3.69 -16.90 14.18
C ASP A 24 2.53 -17.03 13.19
N SER A 25 2.66 -16.36 12.05
CA SER A 25 1.97 -16.71 10.83
C SER A 25 2.39 -18.14 10.70
N ILE A 26 1.56 -18.98 11.29
CA ILE A 26 1.58 -20.38 11.04
C ILE A 26 1.63 -20.42 9.54
N VAL A 27 2.84 -20.56 9.03
CA VAL A 27 3.08 -20.99 7.67
C VAL A 27 2.53 -22.40 7.70
N ARG A 28 1.19 -22.49 7.67
CA ARG A 28 0.57 -23.76 7.34
C ARG A 28 1.13 -24.04 5.96
N PRO A 29 1.94 -25.08 5.82
CA PRO A 29 2.39 -25.46 4.50
C PRO A 29 1.11 -25.61 3.68
N TRP A 30 0.94 -24.74 2.68
CA TRP A 30 -0.22 -24.85 1.81
C TRP A 30 -0.18 -26.20 1.15
N ASP A 31 -1.34 -26.74 0.86
CA ASP A 31 -1.41 -27.86 -0.04
C ASP A 31 -0.85 -27.41 -1.42
N PRO A 32 0.29 -27.97 -1.86
CA PRO A 32 0.84 -27.63 -3.18
C PRO A 32 -0.17 -27.82 -4.31
N ALA A 33 -1.19 -28.67 -4.13
CA ALA A 33 -2.27 -28.87 -5.08
C ALA A 33 -3.20 -27.65 -5.21
N SER A 34 -3.19 -26.73 -4.24
CA SER A 34 -3.96 -25.49 -4.31
C SER A 34 -3.25 -24.40 -5.10
N ILE A 35 -1.96 -24.59 -5.43
CA ILE A 35 -1.19 -23.65 -6.25
C ILE A 35 -1.43 -23.96 -7.72
N ARG A 36 -2.10 -23.06 -8.41
CA ARG A 36 -2.35 -23.18 -9.84
C ARG A 36 -1.67 -22.03 -10.58
N VAL A 37 -0.52 -22.34 -11.19
CA VAL A 37 0.21 -21.40 -12.01
C VAL A 37 0.44 -22.04 -13.37
N SER A 38 -0.02 -21.39 -14.43
CA SER A 38 0.23 -21.79 -15.81
C SER A 38 1.30 -20.89 -16.44
N THR A 39 2.08 -21.46 -17.38
CA THR A 39 3.07 -20.69 -18.12
C THR A 39 2.56 -20.47 -19.54
N LYS A 40 2.48 -19.21 -19.95
CA LYS A 40 2.04 -18.79 -21.28
C LYS A 40 3.17 -18.00 -21.96
N SER A 41 3.22 -18.03 -23.27
CA SER A 41 4.13 -17.18 -24.06
C SER A 41 3.29 -16.18 -24.85
N PHE A 42 3.64 -14.89 -24.73
CA PHE A 42 2.98 -13.81 -25.45
C PHE A 42 4.02 -13.01 -26.24
N SER A 43 3.63 -12.48 -27.40
CA SER A 43 4.42 -11.41 -28.02
C SER A 43 4.22 -10.09 -27.25
N LEU A 44 5.24 -9.24 -27.20
CA LEU A 44 5.09 -7.90 -26.62
C LEU A 44 3.91 -7.16 -27.24
N ARG A 45 3.74 -7.23 -28.57
CA ARG A 45 2.60 -6.60 -29.24
C ARG A 45 1.26 -7.03 -28.63
N GLN A 46 1.05 -8.34 -28.49
CA GLN A 46 -0.21 -8.86 -27.90
C GLN A 46 -0.45 -8.32 -26.49
N VAL A 47 0.60 -8.28 -25.67
CA VAL A 47 0.49 -7.74 -24.30
C VAL A 47 0.22 -6.24 -24.31
N LEU A 48 0.87 -5.49 -25.20
CA LEU A 48 0.64 -4.04 -25.30
C LEU A 48 -0.77 -3.72 -25.80
N ASP A 49 -1.29 -4.48 -26.77
CA ASP A 49 -2.67 -4.36 -27.25
C ASP A 49 -3.65 -4.66 -26.10
N GLN A 50 -3.44 -5.73 -25.31
CA GLN A 50 -4.27 -6.05 -24.15
C GLN A 50 -4.19 -4.99 -23.02
N ILE A 51 -3.04 -4.34 -22.84
CA ILE A 51 -2.91 -3.21 -21.91
C ILE A 51 -3.73 -2.02 -22.42
N HIS A 52 -3.68 -1.73 -23.71
CA HIS A 52 -4.43 -0.64 -24.34
C HIS A 52 -5.96 -0.86 -24.20
N ASP A 53 -6.40 -2.11 -24.34
CA ASP A 53 -7.81 -2.51 -24.26
C ASP A 53 -8.28 -2.68 -22.81
N ASN A 54 -7.43 -2.48 -21.81
CA ASN A 54 -7.67 -2.71 -20.38
C ASN A 54 -7.97 -4.17 -19.99
N ASP A 55 -7.55 -5.14 -20.79
CA ASP A 55 -7.57 -6.57 -20.45
C ASP A 55 -6.40 -6.94 -19.53
N ILE A 56 -5.29 -6.19 -19.62
CA ILE A 56 -4.18 -6.25 -18.67
C ILE A 56 -4.11 -4.93 -17.92
N GLU A 57 -4.34 -4.98 -16.61
CA GLU A 57 -4.21 -3.82 -15.75
C GLU A 57 -2.75 -3.60 -15.36
N LEU A 58 -2.18 -2.48 -15.82
CA LEU A 58 -0.97 -1.91 -15.25
C LEU A 58 -1.41 -1.04 -14.09
N ALA A 59 -1.19 -1.43 -12.83
CA ALA A 59 -1.63 -0.66 -11.67
C ALA A 59 -1.01 0.75 -11.68
N PRO A 60 -1.77 1.81 -12.02
CA PRO A 60 -1.20 3.13 -12.35
C PRO A 60 -0.71 3.92 -11.13
N ASP A 61 -1.29 3.69 -9.97
CA ASP A 61 -1.02 4.48 -8.76
C ASP A 61 0.29 4.10 -8.07
N PHE A 62 0.73 2.88 -8.28
CA PHE A 62 1.92 2.31 -7.68
C PHE A 62 3.24 2.80 -8.29
N GLN A 63 3.19 3.22 -9.56
CA GLN A 63 4.39 3.50 -10.35
C GLN A 63 4.88 4.94 -10.28
N ARG A 64 4.03 5.89 -9.88
CA ARG A 64 4.40 7.31 -9.94
C ARG A 64 5.62 7.67 -9.08
N ASN A 65 5.97 6.83 -8.12
CA ASN A 65 7.00 7.13 -7.14
C ASN A 65 8.29 6.30 -7.27
N LYS A 66 8.31 5.25 -8.14
CA LYS A 66 9.50 4.43 -8.42
C LYS A 66 9.76 4.33 -9.93
N VAL A 67 9.85 5.48 -10.56
CA VAL A 67 10.09 5.50 -12.00
C VAL A 67 11.57 5.24 -12.28
N TRP A 68 11.86 4.17 -13.05
CA TRP A 68 13.17 4.00 -13.64
C TRP A 68 13.63 5.28 -14.33
N LYS A 69 14.88 5.64 -14.12
CA LYS A 69 15.50 6.75 -14.85
C LYS A 69 15.50 6.45 -16.36
N SER A 70 15.47 7.49 -17.17
CA SER A 70 15.41 7.36 -18.65
C SER A 70 16.47 6.42 -19.20
N GLU A 71 17.68 6.42 -18.63
CA GLU A 71 18.75 5.50 -19.01
C GLU A 71 18.43 4.02 -18.73
N GLN A 72 17.79 3.72 -17.57
CA GLN A 72 17.39 2.34 -17.23
C GLN A 72 16.28 1.85 -18.15
N LYS A 73 15.32 2.72 -18.47
CA LYS A 73 14.28 2.46 -19.45
C LYS A 73 14.87 2.18 -20.83
N SER A 74 15.81 3.02 -21.26
CA SER A 74 16.49 2.88 -22.56
C SER A 74 17.28 1.58 -22.66
N ARG A 75 17.98 1.17 -21.59
CA ARG A 75 18.71 -0.10 -21.54
C ARG A 75 17.79 -1.32 -21.64
N LEU A 76 16.57 -1.25 -21.09
CA LEU A 76 15.58 -2.30 -21.29
C LEU A 76 15.20 -2.43 -22.77
N ILE A 77 14.89 -1.31 -23.44
CA ILE A 77 14.55 -1.31 -24.87
C ILE A 77 15.75 -1.81 -25.69
N GLU A 78 16.96 -1.40 -25.35
CA GLU A 78 18.19 -1.91 -25.96
C GLU A 78 18.31 -3.42 -25.81
N SER A 79 18.04 -3.96 -24.62
CA SER A 79 18.05 -5.41 -24.38
C SER A 79 17.03 -6.15 -25.26
N VAL A 80 15.84 -5.59 -25.44
CA VAL A 80 14.82 -6.14 -26.36
C VAL A 80 15.31 -6.10 -27.82
N LEU A 81 15.93 -4.99 -28.23
CA LEU A 81 16.50 -4.84 -29.59
C LEU A 81 17.66 -5.81 -29.83
N LEU A 82 18.46 -6.08 -28.81
CA LEU A 82 19.55 -7.07 -28.86
C LEU A 82 19.06 -8.52 -28.72
N GLN A 83 17.75 -8.73 -28.54
CA GLN A 83 17.14 -10.05 -28.32
C GLN A 83 17.67 -10.77 -27.07
N ILE A 84 18.08 -10.00 -26.05
CA ILE A 84 18.43 -10.55 -24.75
C ILE A 84 17.14 -11.01 -24.07
N PRO A 85 17.05 -12.27 -23.60
CA PRO A 85 15.85 -12.77 -22.92
C PRO A 85 15.50 -11.94 -21.70
N LEU A 86 14.26 -11.49 -21.62
CA LEU A 86 13.77 -10.80 -20.43
C LEU A 86 13.44 -11.83 -19.34
N PRO A 87 13.64 -11.49 -18.05
CA PRO A 87 13.12 -12.31 -16.95
C PRO A 87 11.62 -12.52 -17.09
N ALA A 88 11.13 -13.68 -16.66
CA ALA A 88 9.71 -14.00 -16.70
C ALA A 88 8.85 -12.93 -16.01
N PHE A 89 7.63 -12.79 -16.49
CA PHE A 89 6.60 -11.92 -15.93
C PHE A 89 5.63 -12.76 -15.12
N TYR A 90 4.96 -12.14 -14.16
CA TYR A 90 3.93 -12.80 -13.38
C TYR A 90 2.65 -11.98 -13.44
N PHE A 91 1.56 -12.64 -13.81
CA PHE A 91 0.23 -12.06 -13.86
C PHE A 91 -0.70 -12.83 -12.94
N ALA A 92 -1.67 -12.17 -12.36
CA ALA A 92 -2.81 -12.80 -11.69
C ALA A 92 -4.04 -12.65 -12.61
N GLU A 93 -4.72 -13.74 -12.85
CA GLU A 93 -5.98 -13.75 -13.59
C GLU A 93 -7.14 -13.53 -12.62
N ASP A 94 -8.05 -12.62 -12.96
CA ASP A 94 -9.29 -12.39 -12.22
C ASP A 94 -10.41 -13.31 -12.71
N SER A 95 -11.49 -13.40 -11.93
CA SER A 95 -12.65 -14.24 -12.26
C SER A 95 -13.37 -13.83 -13.55
N ASP A 96 -13.15 -12.61 -14.03
CA ASP A 96 -13.67 -12.08 -15.30
C ASP A 96 -12.70 -12.27 -16.49
N GLY A 97 -11.55 -12.91 -16.26
CA GLY A 97 -10.55 -13.22 -17.29
C GLY A 97 -9.55 -12.10 -17.56
N ARG A 98 -9.63 -10.96 -16.86
CA ARG A 98 -8.63 -9.90 -16.93
C ARG A 98 -7.38 -10.26 -16.17
N PHE A 99 -6.25 -9.70 -16.59
CA PHE A 99 -4.95 -9.91 -15.93
C PHE A 99 -4.52 -8.68 -15.15
N ARG A 100 -3.89 -8.91 -14.00
CA ARG A 100 -3.14 -7.90 -13.27
C ARG A 100 -1.66 -8.26 -13.25
N VAL A 101 -0.82 -7.28 -13.48
CA VAL A 101 0.62 -7.49 -13.44
C VAL A 101 1.10 -7.56 -12.00
N VAL A 102 1.71 -8.69 -11.63
CA VAL A 102 2.28 -8.97 -10.31
C VAL A 102 3.76 -8.61 -10.27
N ASP A 103 4.52 -9.08 -11.26
CA ASP A 103 5.92 -8.73 -11.47
C ASP A 103 6.19 -8.44 -12.94
N GLY A 104 7.13 -7.53 -13.17
CA GLY A 104 7.47 -7.04 -14.50
C GLY A 104 6.75 -5.75 -14.89
N LEU A 105 6.04 -5.12 -13.97
CA LEU A 105 5.27 -3.91 -14.19
C LEU A 105 6.12 -2.76 -14.75
N GLN A 106 7.30 -2.47 -14.16
CA GLN A 106 8.22 -1.44 -14.66
C GLN A 106 8.72 -1.75 -16.09
N ARG A 107 8.95 -3.03 -16.37
CA ARG A 107 9.37 -3.49 -17.69
C ARG A 107 8.27 -3.29 -18.73
N LEU A 108 7.04 -3.72 -18.43
CA LEU A 108 5.90 -3.56 -19.34
C LEU A 108 5.53 -2.10 -19.55
N SER A 109 5.49 -1.29 -18.50
CA SER A 109 5.21 0.13 -18.64
C SER A 109 6.27 0.84 -19.48
N THR A 110 7.55 0.48 -19.31
CA THR A 110 8.62 1.07 -20.11
C THR A 110 8.42 0.78 -21.58
N VAL A 111 8.09 -0.47 -21.95
CA VAL A 111 7.84 -0.83 -23.34
C VAL A 111 6.56 -0.16 -23.85
N TYR A 112 5.50 -0.13 -23.04
CA TYR A 112 4.24 0.52 -23.38
C TYR A 112 4.43 2.02 -23.64
N ASP A 113 5.07 2.74 -22.70
CA ASP A 113 5.37 4.17 -22.81
C ASP A 113 6.21 4.48 -24.07
N TYR A 114 7.14 3.61 -24.44
CA TYR A 114 7.99 3.80 -25.60
C TYR A 114 7.27 3.55 -26.92
N VAL A 115 6.39 2.53 -26.96
CA VAL A 115 5.64 2.16 -28.18
C VAL A 115 4.44 3.07 -28.40
N HIS A 116 3.76 3.49 -27.32
CA HIS A 116 2.55 4.33 -27.35
C HIS A 116 2.87 5.74 -26.83
N THR A 117 3.73 6.47 -27.54
CA THR A 117 4.20 7.81 -27.16
C THR A 117 3.07 8.84 -26.99
N ASP A 118 1.96 8.67 -27.71
CA ASP A 118 0.79 9.55 -27.60
C ASP A 118 0.05 9.36 -26.28
N ALA A 119 0.10 8.18 -25.68
CA ALA A 119 -0.54 7.85 -24.41
C ALA A 119 0.33 8.24 -23.20
N SER A 120 1.65 8.32 -23.36
CA SER A 120 2.56 8.63 -22.26
C SER A 120 3.78 9.44 -22.75
N PRO A 121 3.75 10.77 -22.62
CA PRO A 121 4.86 11.63 -23.03
C PRO A 121 6.13 11.52 -22.15
N SER A 122 6.11 10.65 -21.12
CA SER A 122 7.17 10.58 -20.11
C SER A 122 8.44 9.88 -20.55
N PHE A 123 8.41 9.09 -21.65
CA PHE A 123 9.57 8.38 -22.17
C PHE A 123 9.54 8.29 -23.72
N PRO A 124 9.68 9.39 -24.44
CA PRO A 124 9.56 9.41 -25.90
C PRO A 124 10.83 9.00 -26.62
N ARG A 125 12.03 9.13 -26.01
CA ARG A 125 13.33 8.95 -26.69
C ARG A 125 14.28 8.08 -25.90
N LEU A 126 15.05 7.24 -26.60
CA LEU A 126 16.13 6.47 -26.00
C LEU A 126 17.32 7.38 -25.65
N THR A 127 17.95 7.12 -24.52
CA THR A 127 19.10 7.90 -24.03
C THR A 127 20.12 7.01 -23.36
N GLY A 128 21.42 7.27 -23.61
CA GLY A 128 22.50 6.60 -22.91
C GLY A 128 22.62 5.11 -23.22
N LEU A 129 22.33 4.71 -24.46
CA LEU A 129 22.48 3.34 -24.91
C LEU A 129 23.95 2.90 -24.89
N GLU A 130 24.18 1.63 -24.57
CA GLU A 130 25.52 1.08 -24.44
C GLU A 130 26.06 0.55 -25.78
N TYR A 131 25.27 -0.20 -26.51
CA TYR A 131 25.65 -0.91 -27.74
C TYR A 131 25.06 -0.29 -29.00
N LEU A 132 23.78 0.06 -29.01
CA LEU A 132 23.05 0.53 -30.19
C LEU A 132 23.06 2.06 -30.30
N LYS A 133 24.24 2.68 -30.37
CA LYS A 133 24.41 4.15 -30.40
C LYS A 133 23.57 4.83 -31.51
N GLU A 134 23.32 4.15 -32.61
CA GLU A 134 22.49 4.64 -33.71
C GLU A 134 21.01 4.78 -33.37
N ALA A 135 20.55 4.13 -32.29
CA ALA A 135 19.19 4.28 -31.77
C ALA A 135 19.09 5.40 -30.73
N ASP A 136 20.20 5.93 -30.25
CA ASP A 136 20.20 6.98 -29.23
C ASP A 136 19.47 8.23 -29.75
N GLY A 137 18.63 8.83 -28.92
CA GLY A 137 17.80 9.98 -29.29
C GLY A 137 16.55 9.65 -30.12
N ARG A 138 16.32 8.41 -30.53
CA ARG A 138 15.18 8.04 -31.38
C ARG A 138 13.93 7.70 -30.56
N THR A 139 12.78 8.07 -31.12
CA THR A 139 11.45 7.56 -30.71
C THR A 139 11.20 6.20 -31.36
N PHE A 140 10.13 5.50 -30.94
CA PHE A 140 9.73 4.22 -31.55
C PHE A 140 9.48 4.34 -33.07
N ASP A 141 8.80 5.40 -33.51
CA ASP A 141 8.46 5.61 -34.92
C ASP A 141 9.67 6.00 -35.77
N GLU A 142 10.69 6.60 -35.16
CA GLU A 142 11.97 6.92 -35.83
C GLU A 142 12.89 5.71 -35.95
N LEU A 143 12.59 4.57 -35.30
CA LEU A 143 13.35 3.34 -35.44
C LEU A 143 13.15 2.71 -36.82
N PRO A 144 14.19 2.07 -37.38
CA PRO A 144 14.08 1.26 -38.63
C PRO A 144 12.97 0.19 -38.46
N LEU A 145 12.23 -0.07 -39.55
CA LEU A 145 11.12 -1.04 -39.52
C LEU A 145 11.53 -2.44 -39.00
N PRO A 146 12.73 -3.00 -39.30
CA PRO A 146 13.15 -4.27 -38.69
C PRO A 146 13.23 -4.21 -37.14
N TRP A 147 13.63 -3.09 -36.58
CA TRP A 147 13.74 -2.91 -35.11
C TRP A 147 12.38 -2.78 -34.45
N ARG A 148 11.46 -2.02 -35.05
CA ARG A 148 10.06 -1.95 -34.60
C ARG A 148 9.40 -3.32 -34.59
N ARG A 149 9.60 -4.11 -35.68
CA ARG A 149 9.13 -5.50 -35.77
C ARG A 149 9.77 -6.39 -34.70
N ARG A 150 11.05 -6.20 -34.40
CA ARG A 150 11.75 -6.96 -33.37
C ARG A 150 11.14 -6.71 -31.99
N ILE A 151 10.89 -5.45 -31.61
CA ILE A 151 10.20 -5.13 -30.35
C ILE A 151 8.82 -5.80 -30.31
N ASN A 152 7.99 -5.62 -31.32
CA ASN A 152 6.64 -6.15 -31.36
C ASN A 152 6.58 -7.69 -31.30
N ASN A 153 7.54 -8.37 -31.92
CA ASN A 153 7.55 -9.84 -32.01
C ASN A 153 8.35 -10.51 -30.90
N THR A 154 9.01 -9.75 -30.02
CA THR A 154 9.73 -10.32 -28.88
C THR A 154 8.76 -11.13 -28.02
N GLN A 155 9.11 -12.41 -27.79
CA GLN A 155 8.34 -13.29 -26.93
C GLN A 155 8.74 -13.09 -25.48
N ILE A 156 7.74 -12.99 -24.63
CA ILE A 156 7.92 -12.96 -23.17
C ILE A 156 7.26 -14.18 -22.55
N VAL A 157 7.87 -14.68 -21.49
CA VAL A 157 7.31 -15.76 -20.68
C VAL A 157 6.50 -15.14 -19.54
N VAL A 158 5.26 -15.57 -19.40
CA VAL A 158 4.35 -15.10 -18.37
C VAL A 158 3.85 -16.27 -17.55
N HIS A 159 4.08 -16.22 -16.25
CA HIS A 159 3.46 -17.12 -15.29
C HIS A 159 2.14 -16.53 -14.84
N VAL A 160 1.05 -17.21 -15.12
CA VAL A 160 -0.31 -16.77 -14.79
C VAL A 160 -0.81 -17.52 -13.57
N ILE A 161 -1.11 -16.78 -12.50
CA ILE A 161 -1.72 -17.30 -11.29
C ILE A 161 -3.23 -17.38 -11.53
N ASP A 162 -3.76 -18.59 -11.41
CA ASP A 162 -5.17 -18.91 -11.64
C ASP A 162 -6.09 -18.20 -10.64
N PRO A 163 -7.28 -17.71 -11.05
CA PRO A 163 -8.23 -17.04 -10.18
C PRO A 163 -8.72 -17.92 -9.01
N THR A 164 -8.71 -19.24 -9.17
CA THR A 164 -9.12 -20.19 -8.12
C THR A 164 -8.06 -20.43 -7.05
N THR A 165 -6.82 -19.90 -7.23
CA THR A 165 -5.78 -19.96 -6.19
C THR A 165 -6.23 -19.17 -4.97
N PRO A 166 -6.20 -19.73 -3.74
CA PRO A 166 -6.61 -19.03 -2.53
C PRO A 166 -5.88 -17.70 -2.34
N PRO A 167 -6.55 -16.65 -1.81
CA PRO A 167 -5.95 -15.32 -1.63
C PRO A 167 -4.65 -15.35 -0.82
N GLU A 168 -4.59 -16.13 0.26
CA GLU A 168 -3.42 -16.24 1.12
C GLU A 168 -2.22 -16.84 0.36
N VAL A 169 -2.49 -17.78 -0.55
CA VAL A 169 -1.48 -18.40 -1.42
C VAL A 169 -0.99 -17.39 -2.47
N LYS A 170 -1.92 -16.63 -3.07
CA LYS A 170 -1.55 -15.55 -4.00
C LYS A 170 -0.62 -14.54 -3.31
N TYR A 171 -0.98 -14.08 -2.11
CA TYR A 171 -0.20 -13.13 -1.33
C TYR A 171 1.24 -13.62 -1.10
N ASP A 172 1.40 -14.86 -0.66
CA ASP A 172 2.71 -15.45 -0.42
C ASP A 172 3.53 -15.64 -1.70
N ILE A 173 2.88 -16.00 -2.82
CA ILE A 173 3.54 -16.06 -4.13
C ILE A 173 4.08 -14.67 -4.50
N PHE A 174 3.25 -13.62 -4.37
CA PHE A 174 3.65 -12.24 -4.62
C PHE A 174 4.86 -11.82 -3.77
N ARG A 175 4.81 -12.09 -2.47
CA ARG A 175 5.89 -11.78 -1.54
C ARG A 175 7.21 -12.45 -1.92
N ARG A 176 7.17 -13.71 -2.40
CA ARG A 176 8.35 -14.48 -2.79
C ARG A 176 8.92 -14.10 -4.14
N ILE A 177 8.07 -13.74 -5.11
CA ILE A 177 8.49 -13.35 -6.46
C ILE A 177 9.18 -11.98 -6.43
N ASN A 178 8.69 -11.06 -5.63
CA ASN A 178 9.19 -9.68 -5.54
C ASN A 178 10.52 -9.54 -4.78
N THR A 179 11.43 -10.51 -4.90
CA THR A 179 12.76 -10.48 -4.25
C THR A 179 13.85 -9.83 -5.10
N GLY A 180 13.55 -9.52 -6.37
CA GLY A 180 14.49 -8.90 -7.31
C GLY A 180 14.33 -7.38 -7.37
N GLY A 181 15.29 -6.63 -6.85
CA GLY A 181 15.24 -5.17 -6.83
C GLY A 181 14.78 -4.58 -5.50
N SER A 182 13.96 -3.52 -5.51
CA SER A 182 13.35 -2.97 -4.29
C SER A 182 12.05 -3.74 -3.98
N PRO A 183 12.02 -4.60 -2.97
CA PRO A 183 10.86 -5.45 -2.70
C PRO A 183 9.64 -4.62 -2.33
N LEU A 184 8.46 -5.09 -2.76
CA LEU A 184 7.19 -4.50 -2.38
C LEU A 184 6.95 -4.69 -0.88
N ASN A 185 6.40 -3.67 -0.22
CA ASN A 185 5.88 -3.84 1.14
C ASN A 185 4.50 -4.52 1.12
N SER A 186 4.00 -4.88 2.32
CA SER A 186 2.71 -5.57 2.46
C SER A 186 1.54 -4.77 1.86
N GLN A 187 1.55 -3.44 1.99
CA GLN A 187 0.49 -2.60 1.42
C GLN A 187 0.55 -2.51 -0.10
N GLU A 188 1.74 -2.42 -0.66
CA GLU A 188 1.94 -2.45 -2.10
C GLU A 188 1.44 -3.78 -2.70
N ILE A 189 1.68 -4.90 -2.01
CA ILE A 189 1.17 -6.22 -2.40
C ILE A 189 -0.36 -6.25 -2.32
N ARG A 190 -0.95 -5.81 -1.19
CA ARG A 190 -2.42 -5.71 -1.05
C ARG A 190 -3.05 -4.85 -2.13
N HIS A 191 -2.43 -3.72 -2.46
CA HIS A 191 -2.91 -2.85 -3.54
C HIS A 191 -2.92 -3.56 -4.91
N CYS A 192 -1.87 -4.33 -5.23
CA CYS A 192 -1.84 -5.13 -6.46
C CYS A 192 -2.92 -6.22 -6.50
N MET A 193 -3.32 -6.74 -5.35
CA MET A 193 -4.32 -7.81 -5.26
C MET A 193 -5.76 -7.31 -5.15
N SER A 194 -5.95 -6.08 -4.69
CA SER A 194 -7.28 -5.48 -4.48
C SER A 194 -7.94 -5.05 -5.79
N LYS A 195 -9.28 -4.89 -5.75
CA LYS A 195 -10.05 -4.38 -6.90
C LYS A 195 -10.02 -2.86 -6.94
N GLN A 196 -10.48 -2.28 -8.06
CA GLN A 196 -10.53 -0.84 -8.25
C GLN A 196 -11.34 -0.13 -7.16
N ARG A 197 -12.41 -0.76 -6.67
CA ARG A 197 -13.31 -0.20 -5.66
C ARG A 197 -12.61 0.18 -4.36
N SER A 198 -11.89 -0.75 -3.73
CA SER A 198 -11.13 -0.46 -2.50
C SER A 198 -9.97 0.49 -2.76
N ARG A 199 -9.29 0.36 -3.91
CA ARG A 199 -8.19 1.27 -4.30
C ARG A 199 -8.64 2.73 -4.39
N ASP A 200 -9.75 2.98 -5.09
CA ASP A 200 -10.31 4.33 -5.23
C ASP A 200 -10.80 4.88 -3.90
N PHE A 201 -11.44 4.04 -3.09
CA PHE A 201 -11.89 4.43 -1.75
C PHE A 201 -10.72 4.84 -0.84
N LEU A 202 -9.68 4.01 -0.74
CA LEU A 202 -8.51 4.31 0.08
C LEU A 202 -7.78 5.56 -0.42
N LYS A 203 -7.67 5.73 -1.74
CA LYS A 203 -7.08 6.92 -2.36
C LYS A 203 -7.87 8.17 -2.04
N ARG A 204 -9.20 8.11 -2.15
CA ARG A 204 -10.11 9.21 -1.82
C ARG A 204 -9.94 9.64 -0.36
N CYS A 205 -9.91 8.70 0.57
CA CYS A 205 -9.70 8.97 2.00
C CYS A 205 -8.33 9.62 2.26
N ALA A 206 -7.26 9.06 1.69
CA ALA A 206 -5.91 9.57 1.86
C ALA A 206 -5.70 10.97 1.27
N ALA A 207 -6.50 11.36 0.27
CA ALA A 207 -6.44 12.68 -0.35
C ALA A 207 -7.18 13.78 0.45
N THR A 208 -7.91 13.42 1.53
CA THR A 208 -8.69 14.38 2.31
C THR A 208 -7.81 15.41 3.01
N LYS A 209 -8.36 16.63 3.16
CA LYS A 209 -7.70 17.71 3.88
C LYS A 209 -7.51 17.35 5.36
N GLU A 210 -8.50 16.68 5.95
CA GLU A 210 -8.52 16.28 7.34
C GLU A 210 -7.40 15.27 7.64
N PHE A 211 -7.19 14.28 6.79
CA PHE A 211 -6.08 13.33 6.93
C PHE A 211 -4.72 14.00 6.77
N ASN A 212 -4.58 14.89 5.79
CA ASN A 212 -3.35 15.63 5.59
C ASN A 212 -3.01 16.55 6.79
N LEU A 213 -3.99 17.20 7.39
CA LEU A 213 -3.80 17.99 8.60
C LEU A 213 -3.42 17.10 9.80
N ALA A 214 -4.16 16.02 10.02
CA ALA A 214 -3.93 15.10 11.15
C ALA A 214 -2.55 14.43 11.10
N THR A 215 -2.05 14.12 9.92
CA THR A 215 -0.70 13.56 9.74
C THR A 215 0.40 14.63 9.60
N GLY A 216 -0.01 15.91 9.52
CA GLY A 216 0.91 17.05 9.30
C GLY A 216 1.61 16.97 7.94
N GLY A 217 0.95 16.40 6.94
CA GLY A 217 1.44 16.24 5.57
C GLY A 217 2.48 15.15 5.36
N ALA A 218 2.91 14.45 6.42
CA ALA A 218 3.95 13.41 6.34
C ALA A 218 3.59 12.24 5.42
N LEU A 219 2.29 11.96 5.28
CA LEU A 219 1.79 10.84 4.45
C LEU A 219 1.20 11.30 3.11
N ARG A 220 1.40 12.54 2.72
CA ARG A 220 0.83 13.05 1.48
C ARG A 220 1.48 12.40 0.26
N ASN A 221 0.70 11.64 -0.52
CA ASN A 221 1.20 10.90 -1.70
C ASN A 221 2.42 10.02 -1.36
N HIS A 222 2.32 9.27 -0.29
CA HIS A 222 3.46 8.52 0.23
C HIS A 222 3.98 7.47 -0.75
N VAL A 223 5.29 7.46 -0.94
CA VAL A 223 5.99 6.62 -1.95
C VAL A 223 5.74 5.13 -1.80
N ARG A 224 5.55 4.68 -0.54
CA ARG A 224 5.33 3.27 -0.16
C ARG A 224 3.88 2.97 0.21
N MET A 225 2.93 3.82 -0.20
CA MET A 225 1.49 3.67 0.11
C MET A 225 1.14 3.62 1.60
N GLU A 226 1.97 4.20 2.47
CA GLU A 226 1.69 4.29 3.90
C GLU A 226 0.40 5.07 4.19
N ASP A 227 0.09 6.05 3.37
CA ASP A 227 -1.17 6.78 3.38
C ASP A 227 -2.38 5.84 3.20
N ARG A 228 -2.29 4.88 2.27
CA ARG A 228 -3.34 3.88 2.02
C ARG A 228 -3.43 2.86 3.13
N GLU A 229 -2.27 2.43 3.65
CA GLU A 229 -2.24 1.47 4.78
C GLU A 229 -2.88 2.06 6.02
N MET A 230 -2.58 3.31 6.37
CA MET A 230 -3.18 4.00 7.51
C MET A 230 -4.70 4.07 7.37
N VAL A 231 -5.21 4.47 6.21
CA VAL A 231 -6.65 4.47 5.93
C VAL A 231 -7.24 3.06 6.09
N LEU A 232 -6.58 2.04 5.52
CA LEU A 232 -7.04 0.66 5.60
C LEU A 232 -7.08 0.14 7.04
N ARG A 233 -6.10 0.50 7.87
CA ARG A 233 -6.10 0.16 9.31
C ARG A 233 -7.33 0.73 10.02
N PHE A 234 -7.68 2.00 9.76
CA PHE A 234 -8.92 2.58 10.29
C PHE A 234 -10.16 1.80 9.82
N CYS A 235 -10.25 1.54 8.51
CA CYS A 235 -11.37 0.81 7.93
C CYS A 235 -11.50 -0.60 8.53
N ALA A 236 -10.39 -1.30 8.71
CA ALA A 236 -10.37 -2.65 9.25
C ALA A 236 -10.95 -2.71 10.67
N PHE A 237 -10.48 -1.83 11.56
CA PHE A 237 -11.02 -1.77 12.92
C PHE A 237 -12.46 -1.24 12.97
N ARG A 238 -12.85 -0.36 12.04
CA ARG A 238 -14.22 0.19 11.98
C ARG A 238 -15.23 -0.81 11.45
N LEU A 239 -14.88 -1.57 10.41
CA LEU A 239 -15.75 -2.55 9.75
C LEU A 239 -15.81 -3.89 10.49
N LEU A 240 -14.65 -4.40 10.90
CA LEU A 240 -14.54 -5.75 11.45
C LEU A 240 -14.51 -5.78 12.99
N GLY A 241 -14.05 -4.70 13.60
CA GLY A 241 -13.94 -4.58 15.06
C GLY A 241 -12.72 -5.31 15.66
N ILE A 242 -12.41 -4.95 16.91
CA ILE A 242 -11.24 -5.48 17.63
C ILE A 242 -11.38 -6.97 17.99
N ASP A 243 -12.60 -7.46 18.20
CA ASP A 243 -12.82 -8.87 18.51
C ASP A 243 -12.56 -9.77 17.30
N SER A 244 -12.87 -9.28 16.10
CA SER A 244 -12.52 -9.97 14.85
C SER A 244 -11.02 -10.05 14.63
N TYR A 245 -10.27 -9.04 15.04
CA TYR A 245 -8.80 -9.09 15.02
C TYR A 245 -8.26 -10.28 15.82
N ALA A 246 -8.83 -10.52 17.00
CA ALA A 246 -8.41 -11.63 17.86
C ALA A 246 -8.84 -13.02 17.33
N THR A 247 -10.03 -13.12 16.75
CA THR A 247 -10.65 -14.41 16.37
C THR A 247 -10.35 -14.82 14.94
N ILE A 248 -10.45 -13.91 13.98
CA ILE A 248 -10.28 -14.20 12.55
C ILE A 248 -8.81 -14.23 12.16
N ALA A 249 -8.08 -13.20 12.58
CA ALA A 249 -6.70 -13.00 12.18
C ALA A 249 -5.68 -13.66 13.13
N ASN A 250 -6.12 -14.20 14.27
CA ASN A 250 -5.24 -14.71 15.31
C ASN A 250 -4.08 -13.75 15.66
N GLY A 251 -4.34 -12.43 15.59
CA GLY A 251 -3.34 -11.39 15.78
C GLY A 251 -2.42 -11.11 14.59
N ALA A 252 -2.67 -11.71 13.42
CA ALA A 252 -1.93 -11.42 12.20
C ALA A 252 -2.52 -10.18 11.52
N LEU A 253 -1.83 -9.04 11.62
CA LEU A 253 -2.29 -7.77 11.06
C LEU A 253 -2.53 -7.86 9.54
N ASP A 254 -1.62 -8.50 8.79
CA ASP A 254 -1.76 -8.63 7.34
C ASP A 254 -3.06 -9.35 6.96
N VAL A 255 -3.40 -10.45 7.63
CA VAL A 255 -4.66 -11.18 7.41
C VAL A 255 -5.89 -10.31 7.74
N PHE A 256 -5.81 -9.51 8.78
CA PHE A 256 -6.89 -8.59 9.16
C PHE A 256 -7.10 -7.51 8.11
N LEU A 257 -6.02 -6.92 7.59
CA LEU A 257 -6.08 -5.91 6.54
C LEU A 257 -6.52 -6.48 5.18
N GLU A 258 -6.15 -7.71 4.86
CA GLU A 258 -6.66 -8.44 3.68
C GLU A 258 -8.18 -8.63 3.76
N ARG A 259 -8.68 -9.10 4.90
CA ARG A 259 -10.13 -9.23 5.13
C ARG A 259 -10.89 -7.92 5.00
N ALA A 260 -10.30 -6.84 5.49
CA ALA A 260 -10.91 -5.51 5.33
C ALA A 260 -10.91 -5.05 3.86
N THR A 261 -9.85 -5.38 3.11
CA THR A 261 -9.78 -5.09 1.67
C THR A 261 -10.85 -5.87 0.89
N ASP A 262 -11.00 -7.17 1.17
CA ASP A 262 -12.05 -8.01 0.57
C ASP A 262 -13.45 -7.44 0.90
N HIS A 263 -13.67 -6.98 2.13
CA HIS A 263 -14.92 -6.36 2.55
C HIS A 263 -15.23 -5.08 1.75
N LEU A 264 -14.23 -4.21 1.57
CA LEU A 264 -14.37 -2.99 0.76
C LEU A 264 -14.62 -3.30 -0.73
N ASP A 265 -14.09 -4.40 -1.24
CA ASP A 265 -14.21 -4.82 -2.63
C ASP A 265 -15.49 -5.58 -2.95
N ASP A 266 -16.24 -6.02 -1.95
CA ASP A 266 -17.51 -6.73 -2.12
C ASP A 266 -18.71 -5.80 -1.90
N PRO A 267 -19.47 -5.44 -2.98
CA PRO A 267 -20.65 -4.60 -2.84
C PRO A 267 -21.77 -5.19 -1.97
N ALA A 268 -21.76 -6.51 -1.73
CA ALA A 268 -22.71 -7.16 -0.85
C ALA A 268 -22.37 -6.96 0.64
N LEU A 269 -21.09 -6.76 0.96
CA LEU A 269 -20.61 -6.52 2.31
C LEU A 269 -20.48 -5.02 2.62
N ALA A 270 -20.12 -4.21 1.61
CA ALA A 270 -19.99 -2.76 1.73
C ALA A 270 -20.69 -2.07 0.55
N ALA A 271 -21.98 -1.85 0.65
CA ALA A 271 -22.74 -1.11 -0.34
C ALA A 271 -22.26 0.36 -0.45
N ASP A 272 -22.54 1.04 -1.56
CA ASP A 272 -22.08 2.42 -1.77
C ASP A 272 -22.49 3.41 -0.66
N PRO A 273 -23.72 3.36 -0.11
CA PRO A 273 -24.07 4.21 1.04
C PRO A 273 -23.26 3.92 2.31
N GLU A 274 -22.82 2.68 2.48
CA GLU A 274 -21.97 2.29 3.61
C GLU A 274 -20.54 2.78 3.45
N LEU A 275 -19.98 2.71 2.24
CA LEU A 275 -18.68 3.32 1.94
C LEU A 275 -18.72 4.84 2.13
N GLU A 276 -19.81 5.50 1.75
CA GLU A 276 -19.94 6.94 1.94
C GLU A 276 -20.02 7.30 3.43
N ARG A 277 -20.77 6.51 4.23
CA ARG A 277 -20.79 6.66 5.68
C ARG A 277 -19.38 6.46 6.28
N LEU A 278 -18.69 5.40 5.89
CA LEU A 278 -17.32 5.11 6.36
C LEU A 278 -16.34 6.23 6.00
N PHE A 279 -16.49 6.83 4.81
CA PHE A 279 -15.73 7.98 4.39
C PHE A 279 -15.93 9.19 5.31
N GLU A 280 -17.18 9.53 5.66
CA GLU A 280 -17.47 10.64 6.56
C GLU A 280 -17.05 10.34 8.02
N GLU A 281 -17.17 9.10 8.48
CA GLU A 281 -16.65 8.67 9.77
C GLU A 281 -15.12 8.81 9.82
N PHE A 282 -14.41 8.45 8.75
CA PHE A 282 -12.97 8.66 8.64
C PHE A 282 -12.59 10.14 8.71
N ARG A 283 -13.26 11.00 7.94
CA ARG A 283 -13.01 12.45 7.96
C ARG A 283 -13.25 13.04 9.34
N THR A 284 -14.34 12.63 9.99
CA THR A 284 -14.66 13.04 11.35
C THR A 284 -13.59 12.62 12.34
N ALA A 285 -13.14 11.37 12.29
CA ALA A 285 -12.06 10.86 13.13
C ALA A 285 -10.76 11.65 12.97
N MET A 286 -10.38 11.97 11.72
CA MET A 286 -9.19 12.78 11.43
C MET A 286 -9.30 14.20 11.95
N SER A 287 -10.46 14.85 11.74
CA SER A 287 -10.74 16.18 12.23
C SER A 287 -10.72 16.24 13.77
N ASN A 288 -11.35 15.28 14.42
CA ASN A 288 -11.40 15.17 15.87
C ASN A 288 -10.00 14.96 16.47
N ALA A 289 -9.22 14.04 15.88
CA ALA A 289 -7.86 13.78 16.34
C ALA A 289 -6.97 15.03 16.21
N TYR A 290 -7.06 15.75 15.10
CA TYR A 290 -6.33 16.99 14.93
C TYR A 290 -6.80 18.09 15.89
N HIS A 291 -8.11 18.20 16.14
CA HIS A 291 -8.66 19.15 17.11
C HIS A 291 -8.09 18.91 18.52
N VAL A 292 -7.98 17.65 18.94
CA VAL A 292 -7.48 17.28 20.27
C VAL A 292 -5.95 17.46 20.36
N PHE A 293 -5.19 16.90 19.44
CA PHE A 293 -3.73 16.77 19.57
C PHE A 293 -2.91 17.76 18.73
N GLY A 294 -3.53 18.48 17.80
CA GLY A 294 -2.84 19.41 16.91
C GLY A 294 -1.68 18.75 16.15
N ASP A 295 -0.50 19.38 16.17
CA ASP A 295 0.70 18.89 15.48
C ASP A 295 1.26 17.58 16.05
N HIS A 296 0.79 17.14 17.22
CA HIS A 296 1.17 15.88 17.84
C HIS A 296 0.19 14.73 17.55
N THR A 297 -0.77 14.95 16.67
CA THR A 297 -1.73 13.92 16.26
C THR A 297 -1.01 12.67 15.78
N PHE A 298 -1.40 11.50 16.32
CA PHE A 298 -0.84 10.19 16.01
C PHE A 298 0.66 10.05 16.27
N ARG A 299 1.22 10.87 17.17
CA ARG A 299 2.65 10.86 17.50
C ARG A 299 2.86 10.60 18.99
N LYS A 300 4.00 9.99 19.31
CA LYS A 300 4.42 9.88 20.70
C LYS A 300 4.65 11.26 21.29
N TRP A 301 3.88 11.59 22.31
CA TRP A 301 3.95 12.88 23.00
C TRP A 301 3.84 12.72 24.53
N PRO A 302 4.83 12.08 25.20
CA PRO A 302 4.83 11.87 26.64
C PRO A 302 4.92 13.18 27.40
N LEU A 303 4.53 13.16 28.71
CA LEU A 303 4.77 14.28 29.61
C LEU A 303 6.26 14.62 29.66
N GLY A 304 6.57 15.92 29.73
CA GLY A 304 7.95 16.41 29.80
C GLY A 304 8.67 16.49 28.44
N SER A 305 8.00 16.18 27.33
CA SER A 305 8.57 16.33 26.00
C SER A 305 7.57 17.04 25.08
N ASP A 306 8.05 18.02 24.32
CA ASP A 306 7.27 18.71 23.28
C ASP A 306 7.88 18.47 21.88
N ARG A 307 8.78 17.50 21.76
CA ARG A 307 9.36 17.11 20.48
C ARG A 307 8.27 16.55 19.57
N ARG A 308 8.19 17.02 18.34
CA ARG A 308 7.35 16.44 17.29
C ARG A 308 8.02 15.18 16.76
N ASN A 309 7.46 14.03 17.08
CA ASN A 309 7.95 12.72 16.65
C ASN A 309 7.31 12.29 15.32
N PRO A 310 7.85 11.28 14.62
CA PRO A 310 7.20 10.67 13.44
C PRO A 310 5.80 10.14 13.76
N VAL A 311 4.97 9.96 12.73
CA VAL A 311 3.65 9.34 12.84
C VAL A 311 3.82 7.88 13.27
N ASN A 312 3.04 7.44 14.25
CA ASN A 312 3.07 6.08 14.78
C ASN A 312 1.78 5.35 14.42
N ARG A 313 1.88 4.22 13.70
CA ARG A 313 0.74 3.43 13.21
C ARG A 313 -0.17 2.94 14.34
N PRO A 314 0.32 2.34 15.44
CA PRO A 314 -0.48 1.97 16.61
C PRO A 314 -1.26 3.12 17.23
N LEU A 315 -0.67 4.31 17.32
CA LEU A 315 -1.37 5.50 17.84
C LEU A 315 -2.43 6.00 16.87
N PHE A 316 -2.16 5.89 15.55
CA PHE A 316 -3.17 6.20 14.55
C PHE A 316 -4.39 5.28 14.69
N GLU A 317 -4.18 3.94 14.73
CA GLU A 317 -5.24 2.95 14.91
C GLU A 317 -6.14 3.28 16.11
N THR A 318 -5.52 3.48 17.26
CA THR A 318 -6.26 3.61 18.52
C THR A 318 -6.93 4.96 18.68
N TRP A 319 -6.24 6.06 18.38
CA TRP A 319 -6.79 7.39 18.58
C TRP A 319 -7.78 7.82 17.49
N SER A 320 -7.62 7.34 16.25
CA SER A 320 -8.65 7.56 15.23
C SER A 320 -9.97 6.90 15.62
N MET A 321 -9.90 5.67 16.12
CA MET A 321 -11.09 4.94 16.58
C MET A 321 -11.68 5.52 17.88
N ALA A 322 -10.83 5.87 18.86
CA ALA A 322 -11.31 6.39 20.14
C ALA A 322 -12.03 7.75 20.03
N LEU A 323 -11.72 8.51 18.96
CA LEU A 323 -12.29 9.84 18.75
C LEU A 323 -13.34 9.90 17.64
N ALA A 324 -13.57 8.79 16.89
CA ALA A 324 -14.47 8.78 15.74
C ALA A 324 -15.91 9.17 16.07
N ASP A 325 -16.43 8.73 17.21
CA ASP A 325 -17.84 8.86 17.59
C ASP A 325 -18.13 10.07 18.50
N HIS A 326 -17.19 11.01 18.60
CA HIS A 326 -17.35 12.25 19.37
C HIS A 326 -17.74 13.42 18.48
N THR A 327 -18.46 14.38 19.06
CA THR A 327 -18.67 15.69 18.41
C THR A 327 -17.52 16.64 18.73
N LEU A 328 -17.23 17.58 17.82
CA LEU A 328 -16.22 18.62 18.08
C LEU A 328 -16.52 19.46 19.32
N ALA A 329 -17.80 19.72 19.61
CA ALA A 329 -18.22 20.47 20.81
C ALA A 329 -17.86 19.71 22.10
N ASP A 330 -18.19 18.42 22.17
CA ASP A 330 -17.82 17.55 23.30
C ASP A 330 -16.32 17.46 23.52
N LEU A 331 -15.55 17.38 22.42
CA LEU A 331 -14.09 17.33 22.48
C LEU A 331 -13.45 18.66 22.87
N ALA A 332 -14.03 19.80 22.47
CA ALA A 332 -13.52 21.13 22.82
C ALA A 332 -13.54 21.36 24.33
N ASP A 333 -14.63 20.99 25.00
CA ASP A 333 -14.78 21.14 26.44
C ASP A 333 -13.81 20.25 27.25
N ARG A 334 -13.43 19.09 26.69
CA ARG A 334 -12.62 18.08 27.37
C ARG A 334 -11.21 17.94 26.84
N ARG A 335 -10.83 18.76 25.86
CA ARG A 335 -9.56 18.68 25.16
C ARG A 335 -8.37 18.55 26.10
N ASP A 336 -8.23 19.43 27.06
CA ASP A 336 -7.08 19.45 27.97
C ASP A 336 -7.03 18.21 28.88
N ALA A 337 -8.18 17.68 29.27
CA ALA A 337 -8.27 16.45 30.06
C ALA A 337 -7.82 15.24 29.22
N ILE A 338 -8.29 15.13 27.97
CA ILE A 338 -7.93 14.05 27.05
C ILE A 338 -6.44 14.11 26.74
N VAL A 339 -5.90 15.28 26.38
CA VAL A 339 -4.48 15.47 26.11
C VAL A 339 -3.63 15.07 27.29
N ARG A 340 -4.01 15.53 28.51
CA ARG A 340 -3.28 15.19 29.73
C ARG A 340 -3.31 13.67 29.97
N ALA A 341 -4.46 13.02 29.83
CA ALA A 341 -4.63 11.59 30.02
C ALA A 341 -3.75 10.81 29.00
N ALA A 342 -3.79 11.18 27.72
CA ALA A 342 -2.98 10.57 26.67
C ALA A 342 -1.47 10.70 26.93
N ARG A 343 -1.01 11.89 27.31
CA ARG A 343 0.40 12.15 27.63
C ARG A 343 0.85 11.38 28.88
N THR A 344 -0.04 11.25 29.86
CA THR A 344 0.22 10.45 31.07
C THR A 344 0.38 8.98 30.73
N LEU A 345 -0.51 8.40 29.89
CA LEU A 345 -0.37 7.03 29.41
C LEU A 345 1.00 6.79 28.77
N MET A 346 1.45 7.68 27.89
CA MET A 346 2.74 7.60 27.20
C MET A 346 3.96 7.82 28.13
N ALA A 347 3.76 8.35 29.34
CA ALA A 347 4.84 8.61 30.30
C ALA A 347 4.92 7.56 31.42
N THR A 348 3.78 7.00 31.86
CA THR A 348 3.72 6.24 33.12
C THR A 348 3.12 4.85 33.02
N ASP A 349 2.30 4.55 31.98
CA ASP A 349 1.70 3.23 31.80
C ASP A 349 2.66 2.32 31.05
N THR A 350 3.36 1.44 31.77
CA THR A 350 4.40 0.57 31.22
C THR A 350 3.84 -0.37 30.14
N GLU A 351 2.62 -0.90 30.31
CA GLU A 351 2.00 -1.76 29.31
C GLU A 351 1.70 -0.99 28.03
N TYR A 352 1.12 0.22 28.15
CA TYR A 352 0.85 1.08 27.00
C TYR A 352 2.13 1.51 26.28
N ILE A 353 3.16 1.93 27.04
CA ILE A 353 4.47 2.34 26.51
C ILE A 353 5.13 1.21 25.72
N THR A 354 5.03 -0.03 26.20
CA THR A 354 5.61 -1.20 25.49
C THR A 354 4.75 -1.67 24.33
N ALA A 355 3.43 -1.43 24.36
CA ALA A 355 2.51 -1.84 23.31
C ALA A 355 2.58 -0.97 22.04
N ILE A 356 3.20 0.22 22.09
CA ILE A 356 3.28 1.16 20.96
C ILE A 356 4.42 0.84 19.99
N PRO A 357 5.68 0.56 20.42
CA PRO A 357 6.83 0.46 19.53
C PRO A 357 7.15 -0.96 19.06
N SER A 358 6.74 -2.00 19.77
CA SER A 358 7.19 -3.37 19.48
C SER A 358 6.08 -4.39 19.62
N SER A 359 6.16 -5.46 18.81
CA SER A 359 5.15 -6.54 18.74
C SER A 359 3.72 -5.99 18.64
N THR A 360 3.58 -4.96 17.81
CA THR A 360 2.39 -4.12 17.76
C THR A 360 1.16 -4.88 17.29
N GLY A 361 1.34 -5.98 16.54
CA GLY A 361 0.29 -6.90 16.09
C GLY A 361 -0.22 -7.88 17.15
N GLY A 362 0.44 -8.04 18.30
CA GLY A 362 -0.02 -8.99 19.32
C GLY A 362 -1.41 -8.62 19.89
N VAL A 363 -2.36 -9.57 19.92
CA VAL A 363 -3.77 -9.36 20.36
C VAL A 363 -3.87 -8.65 21.71
N GLY A 364 -3.07 -9.06 22.69
CA GLY A 364 -3.06 -8.43 24.01
C GLY A 364 -2.62 -6.98 23.97
N ARG A 365 -1.64 -6.64 23.13
CA ARG A 365 -1.14 -5.28 22.96
C ARG A 365 -2.14 -4.39 22.22
N VAL A 366 -2.76 -4.92 21.17
CA VAL A 366 -3.84 -4.22 20.46
C VAL A 366 -4.97 -3.89 21.44
N ARG A 367 -5.47 -4.87 22.19
CA ARG A 367 -6.52 -4.65 23.21
C ARG A 367 -6.10 -3.63 24.27
N CYS A 368 -4.88 -3.75 24.79
CA CYS A 368 -4.35 -2.79 25.75
C CYS A 368 -4.40 -1.36 25.22
N ARG A 369 -3.90 -1.14 24.00
CA ARG A 369 -3.88 0.20 23.37
C ARG A 369 -5.29 0.78 23.19
N PHE A 370 -6.23 -0.03 22.69
CA PHE A 370 -7.61 0.40 22.47
C PHE A 370 -8.31 0.72 23.79
N ASP A 371 -8.23 -0.15 24.79
CA ASP A 371 -8.85 0.07 26.09
C ASP A 371 -8.33 1.35 26.77
N ARG A 372 -7.02 1.57 26.72
CA ARG A 372 -6.40 2.77 27.32
C ARG A 372 -6.80 4.04 26.57
N ALA A 373 -6.78 4.03 25.23
CA ALA A 373 -7.15 5.17 24.42
C ALA A 373 -8.65 5.52 24.59
N LEU A 374 -9.54 4.53 24.60
CA LEU A 374 -10.97 4.73 24.81
C LEU A 374 -11.26 5.34 26.20
N ARG A 375 -10.61 4.84 27.27
CA ARG A 375 -10.74 5.43 28.62
C ARG A 375 -10.21 6.85 28.65
N ALA A 376 -9.07 7.13 28.03
CA ALA A 376 -8.49 8.46 27.98
C ALA A 376 -9.35 9.44 27.17
N ALA A 377 -9.96 8.99 26.07
CA ALA A 377 -10.92 9.77 25.29
C ALA A 377 -12.21 10.09 26.10
N GLY A 378 -12.55 9.25 27.08
CA GLY A 378 -13.63 9.49 28.05
C GLY A 378 -13.25 10.42 29.19
N ALA A 379 -12.00 10.85 29.33
CA ALA A 379 -11.57 11.70 30.45
C ALA A 379 -12.28 13.05 30.43
N GLY A 380 -12.69 13.49 31.63
CA GLY A 380 -13.43 14.75 31.80
C GLY A 380 -14.95 14.62 31.64
N ARG A 381 -15.49 13.39 31.47
CA ARG A 381 -16.92 13.10 31.56
C ARG A 381 -17.34 12.96 32.98
#